data_da46823ad2f28167d39774c94e87d050
#
_entry.id   da46823ad2f28167d39774c94e87d050
#
_cell.length_a   1.000
_cell.length_b   1.000
_cell.length_c   1.000
_cell.angle_alpha   90.00
_cell.angle_beta   90.00
_cell.angle_gamma   90.00
#
_symmetry.space_group_name_H-M   'P 1'
#
loop_
_entity.id
_entity.type
_entity.pdbx_description
1 polymer ?
#
loop_
_entity_poly.entity_id
_entity_poly.type
_entity_poly.pdbx_seq_one_letter_code
_entity_poly.pdbx_strand_id
1 'polypeptide(L)'
;MSGHEPLARAGIIVTGTEVLTGRVRDRNGPWLADRLFEQGVDLAHILIVGDRPADMRAALEFMAGEGLAVVLTSGGLGPTADDLTAAVVGAFQG
;
A
#
# COMPACT_ATOMS: atom_id res chain seq x y z
N MET A 1 3.76 -22.34 -16.62
CA MET A 1 3.54 -22.39 -16.47
C MET A 1 2.84 -22.45 -16.68
N SER A 2 2.82 -22.73 -16.78
CA SER A 2 2.06 -22.87 -16.87
C SER A 2 1.26 -22.53 -16.54
N GLY A 3 0.92 -22.98 -16.91
CA GLY A 3 -0.41 -22.65 -16.62
C GLY A 3 -0.42 -21.55 -15.72
N HIS A 4 -0.24 -20.65 -16.04
CA HIS A 4 -0.05 -19.68 -15.19
C HIS A 4 -1.21 -18.88 -14.94
N GLU A 5 -1.80 -19.12 -13.81
CA GLU A 5 -2.71 -18.17 -13.35
C GLU A 5 -1.96 -16.96 -12.95
N PRO A 6 -2.39 -15.77 -13.36
CA PRO A 6 -1.72 -14.56 -12.92
C PRO A 6 -1.80 -14.48 -11.41
N LEU A 7 -0.69 -14.12 -10.79
CA LEU A 7 -0.70 -13.85 -9.38
C LEU A 7 -1.56 -12.63 -9.11
N ALA A 8 -2.20 -12.62 -7.95
CA ALA A 8 -2.89 -11.42 -7.52
C ALA A 8 -1.85 -10.30 -7.41
N ARG A 9 -2.23 -9.11 -7.80
CA ARG A 9 -1.34 -7.97 -7.73
C ARG A 9 -1.78 -7.04 -6.62
N ALA A 10 -0.83 -6.43 -5.96
CA ALA A 10 -1.10 -5.59 -4.80
C ALA A 10 -0.33 -4.29 -4.87
N GLY A 11 -0.80 -3.32 -4.14
CA GLY A 11 -0.10 -2.06 -3.94
C GLY A 11 -0.01 -1.73 -2.48
N ILE A 12 0.95 -0.91 -2.12
CA ILE A 12 1.14 -0.44 -0.76
C ILE A 12 1.20 1.08 -0.80
N ILE A 13 0.46 1.73 0.09
CA ILE A 13 0.54 3.17 0.25
C ILE A 13 1.03 3.44 1.67
N VAL A 14 2.17 4.10 1.77
CA VAL A 14 2.74 4.49 3.05
C VAL A 14 2.46 5.97 3.23
N THR A 15 1.87 6.33 4.36
CA THR A 15 1.55 7.73 4.63
C THR A 15 2.42 8.27 5.74
N GLY A 16 2.73 9.54 5.67
CA GLY A 16 3.49 10.19 6.72
C GLY A 16 4.43 11.22 6.11
N THR A 17 4.25 12.47 6.50
CA THR A 17 5.10 13.53 5.98
C THR A 17 6.55 13.27 6.34
N GLU A 18 6.81 12.76 7.53
CA GLU A 18 8.18 12.50 7.97
C GLU A 18 8.83 11.39 7.16
N VAL A 19 8.04 10.44 6.67
CA VAL A 19 8.56 9.39 5.80
C VAL A 19 8.81 9.95 4.42
N LEU A 20 7.84 10.72 3.93
CA LEU A 20 7.95 11.29 2.59
C LEU A 20 9.18 12.19 2.46
N THR A 21 9.47 12.96 3.51
CA THR A 21 10.60 13.88 3.47
C THR A 21 11.92 13.24 3.85
N GLY A 22 11.91 11.95 4.14
CA GLY A 22 13.14 11.23 4.45
C GLY A 22 13.63 11.37 5.86
N ARG A 23 12.83 11.96 6.75
CA ARG A 23 13.24 12.14 8.14
C ARG A 23 13.14 10.87 8.94
N VAL A 24 12.24 9.99 8.53
CA VAL A 24 12.05 8.70 9.18
C VAL A 24 12.03 7.66 8.08
N ARG A 25 12.76 6.58 8.30
CA ARG A 25 12.77 5.50 7.33
C ARG A 25 11.51 4.68 7.46
N ASP A 26 10.87 4.41 6.35
CA ASP A 26 9.72 3.54 6.33
C ASP A 26 10.18 2.10 6.58
N ARG A 27 9.56 1.45 7.54
CA ARG A 27 9.81 0.03 7.81
C ARG A 27 8.62 -0.83 7.46
N ASN A 28 7.45 -0.21 7.36
CA ASN A 28 6.23 -0.97 7.13
C ASN A 28 6.09 -1.42 5.69
N GLY A 29 6.49 -0.58 4.76
CA GLY A 29 6.43 -0.95 3.35
C GLY A 29 7.21 -2.21 3.06
N PRO A 30 8.51 -2.24 3.40
CA PRO A 30 9.29 -3.46 3.18
C PRO A 30 8.75 -4.67 3.93
N TRP A 31 8.26 -4.48 5.14
CA TRP A 31 7.70 -5.58 5.91
C TRP A 31 6.46 -6.16 5.21
N LEU A 32 5.59 -5.27 4.75
CA LEU A 32 4.40 -5.70 4.01
C LEU A 32 4.78 -6.36 2.71
N ALA A 33 5.79 -5.83 2.03
CA ALA A 33 6.24 -6.43 0.77
C ALA A 33 6.68 -7.87 0.99
N ASP A 34 7.42 -8.12 2.09
CA ASP A 34 7.85 -9.47 2.40
C ASP A 34 6.67 -10.38 2.68
N ARG A 35 5.68 -9.86 3.41
CA ARG A 35 4.49 -10.68 3.71
C ARG A 35 3.74 -11.03 2.45
N LEU A 36 3.60 -10.07 1.55
CA LEU A 36 2.90 -10.32 0.29
C LEU A 36 3.66 -11.35 -0.54
N PHE A 37 4.98 -11.23 -0.57
CA PHE A 37 5.79 -12.18 -1.30
C PHE A 37 5.59 -13.59 -0.76
N GLU A 38 5.56 -13.73 0.56
CA GLU A 38 5.35 -15.03 1.17
C GLU A 38 4.00 -15.63 0.84
N GLN A 39 3.02 -14.77 0.58
CA GLN A 39 1.69 -15.24 0.23
C GLN A 39 1.51 -15.44 -1.27
N GLY A 40 2.54 -15.26 -2.04
CA GLY A 40 2.45 -15.42 -3.49
C GLY A 40 1.75 -14.27 -4.18
N VAL A 41 1.75 -13.10 -3.58
CA VAL A 41 1.12 -11.92 -4.16
C VAL A 41 2.19 -11.06 -4.81
N ASP A 42 1.90 -10.60 -6.01
CA ASP A 42 2.84 -9.80 -6.78
C ASP A 42 2.67 -8.33 -6.41
N LEU A 43 3.69 -7.77 -5.79
CA LEU A 43 3.65 -6.36 -5.42
C LEU A 43 3.97 -5.51 -6.63
N ALA A 44 3.02 -4.67 -7.02
CA ALA A 44 3.18 -3.85 -8.21
C ALA A 44 3.72 -2.47 -7.92
N HIS A 45 3.26 -1.85 -6.83
CA HIS A 45 3.62 -0.47 -6.53
C HIS A 45 3.70 -0.24 -5.04
N ILE A 46 4.63 0.60 -4.64
CA ILE A 46 4.67 1.18 -3.32
C ILE A 46 4.70 2.68 -3.52
N LEU A 47 3.75 3.36 -2.92
CA LEU A 47 3.71 4.84 -2.97
C LEU A 47 3.86 5.39 -1.56
N ILE A 48 4.59 6.46 -1.44
CA ILE A 48 4.74 7.17 -0.18
C ILE A 48 4.12 8.54 -0.38
N VAL A 49 3.18 8.89 0.49
CA VAL A 49 2.48 10.17 0.39
C VAL A 49 2.53 10.87 1.74
N GLY A 50 2.33 12.16 1.71
CA GLY A 50 2.22 12.92 2.95
C GLY A 50 0.85 12.75 3.57
N ASP A 51 0.56 13.64 4.53
CA ASP A 51 -0.64 13.49 5.34
C ASP A 51 -1.88 14.16 4.74
N ARG A 52 -1.76 14.74 3.58
CA ARG A 52 -2.90 15.45 2.98
C ARG A 52 -3.90 14.44 2.44
N PRO A 53 -5.18 14.59 2.79
CA PRO A 53 -6.19 13.68 2.27
C PRO A 53 -6.26 13.63 0.76
N ALA A 54 -5.99 14.75 0.09
CA ALA A 54 -6.03 14.77 -1.37
C ALA A 54 -4.95 13.87 -1.96
N ASP A 55 -3.78 13.82 -1.32
CA ASP A 55 -2.69 12.99 -1.82
C ASP A 55 -3.00 11.51 -1.62
N MET A 56 -3.60 11.18 -0.49
CA MET A 56 -4.03 9.80 -0.27
C MET A 56 -5.09 9.40 -1.28
N ARG A 57 -6.02 10.29 -1.57
CA ARG A 57 -7.04 9.98 -2.56
C ARG A 57 -6.43 9.75 -3.92
N ALA A 58 -5.49 10.60 -4.31
CA ALA A 58 -4.83 10.42 -5.60
C ALA A 58 -4.10 9.09 -5.68
N ALA A 59 -3.45 8.70 -4.57
CA ALA A 59 -2.76 7.42 -4.54
C ALA A 59 -3.74 6.26 -4.69
N LEU A 60 -4.87 6.34 -4.00
CA LEU A 60 -5.87 5.29 -4.10
C LEU A 60 -6.45 5.20 -5.51
N GLU A 61 -6.69 6.36 -6.13
CA GLU A 61 -7.20 6.37 -7.48
C GLU A 61 -6.21 5.78 -8.47
N PHE A 62 -4.92 6.09 -8.26
CA PHE A 62 -3.90 5.49 -9.11
C PHE A 62 -3.91 3.98 -8.97
N MET A 63 -3.94 3.49 -7.74
CA MET A 63 -3.93 2.06 -7.49
C MET A 63 -5.15 1.38 -8.10
N ALA A 64 -6.30 2.02 -7.98
CA ALA A 64 -7.52 1.46 -8.54
C ALA A 64 -7.41 1.33 -10.05
N GLY A 65 -6.79 2.31 -10.68
CA GLY A 65 -6.62 2.28 -12.14
C GLY A 65 -5.66 1.19 -12.60
N GLU A 66 -4.86 0.67 -11.69
CA GLU A 66 -3.88 -0.36 -12.06
C GLU A 66 -4.46 -1.77 -11.98
N GLY A 67 -5.71 -1.90 -11.59
CA GLY A 67 -6.34 -3.21 -11.55
C GLY A 67 -5.80 -4.11 -10.46
N LEU A 68 -5.41 -3.52 -9.34
CA LEU A 68 -4.83 -4.30 -8.25
C LEU A 68 -5.92 -4.99 -7.47
N ALA A 69 -5.65 -6.20 -7.03
CA ALA A 69 -6.60 -6.96 -6.23
C ALA A 69 -6.68 -6.45 -4.81
N VAL A 70 -5.56 -5.93 -4.30
CA VAL A 70 -5.47 -5.50 -2.91
C VAL A 70 -4.62 -4.25 -2.85
N VAL A 71 -5.03 -3.30 -2.02
CA VAL A 71 -4.19 -2.15 -1.71
C VAL A 71 -4.12 -2.07 -0.20
N LEU A 72 -2.90 -2.10 0.33
CA LEU A 72 -2.67 -2.00 1.75
C LEU A 72 -2.17 -0.59 2.07
N THR A 73 -2.63 -0.05 3.18
CA THR A 73 -2.14 1.25 3.61
C THR A 73 -1.45 1.09 4.95
N SER A 74 -0.44 1.91 5.15
CA SER A 74 0.34 1.92 6.38
C SER A 74 0.61 3.35 6.77
N GLY A 75 0.56 3.65 8.06
CA GLY A 75 0.91 4.96 8.56
C GLY A 75 -0.22 5.61 9.30
N GLY A 76 -0.09 6.89 9.53
CA GLY A 76 -0.95 7.60 10.44
C GLY A 76 -2.33 7.88 9.91
N LEU A 77 -3.17 6.89 9.97
CA LEU A 77 -4.54 7.03 9.53
C LEU A 77 -5.44 7.54 10.63
N GLY A 78 -4.92 7.74 11.82
CA GLY A 78 -5.70 8.26 12.92
C GLY A 78 -4.82 8.48 14.11
N PRO A 79 -5.38 9.02 15.17
CA PRO A 79 -4.57 9.41 16.34
C PRO A 79 -3.86 8.24 17.00
N THR A 80 -4.37 7.04 16.83
CA THR A 80 -3.74 5.88 17.44
C THR A 80 -3.05 5.00 16.44
N ALA A 81 -2.86 5.49 15.24
CA ALA A 81 -2.32 4.66 14.17
C ALA A 81 -0.83 4.78 14.12
N ASP A 82 -0.20 4.63 15.23
CA ASP A 82 1.24 4.60 15.26
C ASP A 82 1.76 3.23 14.91
N ASP A 83 0.90 2.25 14.93
CA ASP A 83 1.27 0.93 14.54
C ASP A 83 0.91 0.69 13.12
N LEU A 84 1.30 -0.43 12.65
CA LEU A 84 0.88 -0.85 11.35
C LEU A 84 -0.62 -0.92 11.30
N THR A 85 -1.21 -0.09 10.49
CA THR A 85 -2.61 -0.19 10.17
C THR A 85 -2.69 -0.63 8.74
N ALA A 86 -3.13 -1.82 8.53
CA ALA A 86 -3.27 -2.31 7.18
C ALA A 86 -4.75 -2.43 6.89
N ALA A 87 -5.20 -1.66 5.94
CA ALA A 87 -6.57 -1.74 5.51
C ALA A 87 -6.58 -2.30 4.10
N VAL A 88 -7.42 -3.29 3.89
CA VAL A 88 -7.56 -3.84 2.56
C VAL A 88 -8.59 -3.01 1.84
N VAL A 89 -8.16 -2.37 0.79
CA VAL A 89 -9.02 -1.48 0.04
C VAL A 89 -9.39 -2.09 -1.29
N GLY A 90 -9.31 -3.38 -1.38
CA GLY A 90 -9.70 -4.06 -2.60
C GLY A 90 -11.12 -3.73 -3.01
N ALA A 91 -11.99 -3.58 -2.04
CA ALA A 91 -13.37 -3.24 -2.33
C ALA A 91 -13.52 -1.87 -2.95
N PHE A 92 -12.51 -1.04 -2.82
CA PHE A 92 -12.52 0.28 -3.41
C PHE A 92 -12.68 0.22 -4.90
N GLN A 93 -12.28 -0.88 -5.47
CA GLN A 93 -12.38 -1.05 -6.90
C GLN A 93 -13.73 -1.58 -7.31
N GLY A 94 -14.47 -1.97 -6.39
CA GLY A 94 -15.74 -2.63 -6.62
C GLY A 94 -16.77 -1.73 -7.22
#